data_ed0ffcd01c8a995d20e355070f19b3cc
#
_entry.id   ed0ffcd01c8a995d20e355070f19b3cc
#
_cell.length_a   1.000
_cell.length_b   1.000
_cell.length_c   1.000
_cell.angle_alpha   90.00
_cell.angle_beta   90.00
_cell.angle_gamma   90.00
#
_symmetry.space_group_name_H-M   'P 1'
#
loop_
_entity.id
_entity.type
_entity.pdbx_description
1 polymer ?
#
loop_
_entity_poly.entity_id
_entity_poly.type
_entity_poly.pdbx_seq_one_letter_code
_entity_poly.pdbx_strand_id
1 'polypeptide(L)'
;MTYFQTLFYEQHTNVIEYNGITYHRFWPIQVDGDIILSLKFVEQRSKYTQAIVLMLPHNFDGSVSISENHIPIPKTSFPALNFWEDSAPREFDVSIKNFTGEIKICNGADPIGTKQFCKHLSEGCAMIVREIGQGKYSFQCNDHEFDGNCDNLVFELEIRKKTKDKGMVCVNPNEKHR
;
A
#
# COMPACT_ATOMS: atom_id res chain seq x y z
N MET A 1 -15.58 -0.97 -24.49
CA MET A 1 -15.78 -0.71 -23.06
C MET A 1 -14.51 -0.04 -22.54
N THR A 2 -14.62 1.13 -21.92
CA THR A 2 -13.45 1.88 -21.44
C THR A 2 -13.22 1.48 -19.99
N TYR A 3 -12.01 1.09 -19.67
CA TYR A 3 -11.60 0.74 -18.30
C TYR A 3 -10.71 1.84 -17.73
N PHE A 4 -10.64 1.99 -16.41
CA PHE A 4 -9.76 2.95 -15.76
C PHE A 4 -8.30 2.80 -16.22
N GLN A 5 -7.81 1.56 -16.37
CA GLN A 5 -6.47 1.32 -16.86
C GLN A 5 -6.24 1.83 -18.29
N THR A 6 -7.26 1.75 -19.16
CA THR A 6 -7.21 2.33 -20.51
C THR A 6 -7.05 3.85 -20.43
N LEU A 7 -7.86 4.52 -19.59
CA LEU A 7 -7.78 5.97 -19.39
C LEU A 7 -6.41 6.41 -18.86
N PHE A 8 -5.86 5.71 -17.86
CA PHE A 8 -4.51 6.00 -17.36
C PHE A 8 -3.44 5.83 -18.43
N TYR A 9 -3.58 4.84 -19.29
CA TYR A 9 -2.67 4.56 -20.38
C TYR A 9 -2.72 5.63 -21.49
N GLU A 10 -3.93 5.97 -21.93
CA GLU A 10 -4.13 6.96 -23.01
C GLU A 10 -3.66 8.35 -22.59
N GLN A 11 -3.84 8.71 -21.32
CA GLN A 11 -3.39 9.99 -20.79
C GLN A 11 -1.94 10.00 -20.30
N HIS A 12 -1.23 8.86 -20.37
CA HIS A 12 0.16 8.70 -19.90
C HIS A 12 0.36 9.20 -18.45
N THR A 13 -0.59 8.94 -17.57
CA THR A 13 -0.58 9.41 -16.18
C THR A 13 -1.05 8.34 -15.20
N ASN A 14 -0.72 8.53 -13.92
CA ASN A 14 -1.25 7.72 -12.82
C ASN A 14 -2.40 8.40 -12.07
N VAL A 15 -2.80 9.59 -12.52
CA VAL A 15 -3.89 10.38 -11.94
C VAL A 15 -4.76 10.91 -13.06
N ILE A 16 -6.05 10.65 -13.02
CA ILE A 16 -7.02 11.12 -14.00
C ILE A 16 -8.21 11.81 -13.33
N GLU A 17 -8.79 12.76 -14.03
CA GLU A 17 -10.11 13.32 -13.70
C GLU A 17 -11.16 12.64 -14.58
N TYR A 18 -12.15 12.02 -13.95
CA TYR A 18 -13.26 11.39 -14.66
C TYR A 18 -14.58 11.69 -13.94
N ASN A 19 -15.53 12.30 -14.65
CA ASN A 19 -16.81 12.77 -14.09
C ASN A 19 -16.66 13.69 -12.85
N GLY A 20 -15.64 14.54 -12.84
CA GLY A 20 -15.36 15.47 -11.72
C GLY A 20 -14.76 14.80 -10.48
N ILE A 21 -14.28 13.57 -10.61
CA ILE A 21 -13.63 12.81 -9.54
C ILE A 21 -12.20 12.49 -9.94
N THR A 22 -11.27 12.72 -9.01
CA THR A 22 -9.86 12.37 -9.18
C THR A 22 -9.63 10.91 -8.83
N TYR A 23 -9.12 10.13 -9.78
CA TYR A 23 -8.75 8.73 -9.60
C TYR A 23 -7.26 8.55 -9.69
N HIS A 24 -6.74 7.68 -8.82
CA HIS A 24 -5.34 7.28 -8.76
C HIS A 24 -5.19 5.82 -9.18
N ARG A 25 -4.22 5.55 -10.05
CA ARG A 25 -3.77 4.19 -10.36
C ARG A 25 -2.88 3.63 -9.27
N PHE A 26 -1.95 4.46 -8.81
CA PHE A 26 -1.01 4.18 -7.72
C PHE A 26 -0.95 5.39 -6.82
N TRP A 27 -0.80 5.17 -5.52
CA TRP A 27 -0.52 6.22 -4.55
C TRP A 27 0.93 6.11 -4.09
N PRO A 28 1.80 7.11 -4.33
CA PRO A 28 3.19 7.08 -3.95
C PRO A 28 3.36 7.35 -2.45
N ILE A 29 4.27 6.62 -1.82
CA ILE A 29 4.69 6.79 -0.44
C ILE A 29 6.19 7.02 -0.44
N GLN A 30 6.62 8.20 0.01
CA GLN A 30 8.04 8.52 0.16
C GLN A 30 8.55 7.92 1.47
N VAL A 31 9.58 7.11 1.37
CA VAL A 31 10.24 6.44 2.50
C VAL A 31 11.60 7.07 2.69
N ASP A 32 11.89 7.44 3.93
CA ASP A 32 13.19 7.95 4.35
C ASP A 32 13.60 7.23 5.65
N GLY A 33 14.30 6.10 5.47
CA GLY A 33 14.73 5.22 6.55
C GLY A 33 13.66 4.21 6.96
N ASP A 34 13.43 4.09 8.27
CA ASP A 34 12.50 3.10 8.83
C ASP A 34 11.10 3.69 8.99
N ILE A 35 10.10 3.00 8.43
CA ILE A 35 8.69 3.36 8.58
C ILE A 35 7.83 2.16 8.96
N ILE A 36 6.66 2.45 9.49
CA ILE A 36 5.58 1.49 9.69
C ILE A 36 4.36 1.98 8.90
N LEU A 37 3.82 1.11 8.08
CA LEU A 37 2.55 1.28 7.39
C LEU A 37 1.49 0.48 8.16
N SER A 38 0.59 1.16 8.87
CA SER A 38 -0.57 0.52 9.49
C SER A 38 -1.70 0.47 8.49
N LEU A 39 -2.10 -0.71 8.10
CA LEU A 39 -3.12 -0.98 7.10
C LEU A 39 -4.35 -1.57 7.77
N LYS A 40 -5.54 -1.14 7.33
CA LYS A 40 -6.82 -1.61 7.85
C LYS A 40 -7.83 -1.75 6.73
N PHE A 41 -8.37 -2.95 6.55
CA PHE A 41 -9.56 -3.18 5.75
C PHE A 41 -10.79 -2.64 6.48
N VAL A 42 -11.46 -1.65 5.89
CA VAL A 42 -12.64 -1.01 6.48
C VAL A 42 -13.90 -1.70 5.97
N GLU A 43 -14.04 -1.81 4.65
CA GLU A 43 -15.22 -2.33 3.97
C GLU A 43 -14.83 -3.06 2.68
N GLN A 44 -15.57 -4.12 2.36
CA GLN A 44 -15.48 -4.85 1.10
C GLN A 44 -16.91 -5.18 0.63
N ARG A 45 -17.26 -4.74 -0.58
CA ARG A 45 -18.57 -4.95 -1.19
C ARG A 45 -18.50 -5.61 -2.56
N SER A 46 -17.29 -5.83 -3.07
CA SER A 46 -17.11 -6.52 -4.34
C SER A 46 -17.52 -7.99 -4.23
N LYS A 47 -18.00 -8.55 -5.34
CA LYS A 47 -18.15 -10.00 -5.51
C LYS A 47 -16.81 -10.72 -5.74
N TYR A 48 -15.76 -9.96 -6.00
CA TYR A 48 -14.40 -10.47 -6.23
C TYR A 48 -13.57 -10.30 -4.98
N THR A 49 -12.65 -11.22 -4.73
CA THR A 49 -11.65 -11.07 -3.67
C THR A 49 -10.77 -9.86 -3.98
N GLN A 50 -10.63 -8.98 -3.00
CA GLN A 50 -9.90 -7.72 -3.13
C GLN A 50 -8.57 -7.78 -2.40
N ALA A 51 -7.60 -7.00 -2.88
CA ALA A 51 -6.30 -6.88 -2.23
C ALA A 51 -5.85 -5.43 -2.07
N ILE A 52 -5.11 -5.18 -1.01
CA ILE A 52 -4.18 -4.05 -0.91
C ILE A 52 -2.86 -4.54 -1.49
N VAL A 53 -2.29 -3.80 -2.43
CA VAL A 53 -1.05 -4.16 -3.12
C VAL A 53 0.03 -3.13 -2.82
N LEU A 54 1.12 -3.58 -2.22
CA LEU A 54 2.30 -2.76 -1.98
C LEU A 54 3.36 -3.09 -3.04
N MET A 55 3.62 -2.14 -3.93
CA MET A 55 4.61 -2.27 -4.99
C MET A 55 5.93 -1.66 -4.54
N LEU A 56 6.98 -2.47 -4.60
CA LEU A 56 8.34 -2.05 -4.27
C LEU A 56 9.09 -1.67 -5.57
N PRO A 57 10.03 -0.73 -5.52
CA PRO A 57 10.84 -0.42 -6.69
C PRO A 57 11.77 -1.60 -7.04
N HIS A 58 12.19 -1.66 -8.29
CA HIS A 58 13.09 -2.70 -8.79
C HIS A 58 14.41 -2.81 -7.99
N ASN A 59 14.91 -1.68 -7.52
CA ASN A 59 16.14 -1.57 -6.74
C ASN A 59 15.91 -1.54 -5.23
N PHE A 60 14.79 -2.13 -4.76
CA PHE A 60 14.52 -2.19 -3.34
C PHE A 60 15.58 -3.06 -2.64
N ASP A 61 16.33 -2.45 -1.73
CA ASP A 61 17.42 -3.05 -0.97
C ASP A 61 17.14 -3.14 0.54
N GLY A 62 15.96 -2.68 0.95
CA GLY A 62 15.50 -2.75 2.33
C GLY A 62 14.94 -4.11 2.74
N SER A 63 14.31 -4.14 3.90
CA SER A 63 13.59 -5.30 4.40
C SER A 63 12.14 -4.97 4.73
N VAL A 64 11.25 -5.96 4.54
CA VAL A 64 9.83 -5.86 4.88
C VAL A 64 9.48 -6.94 5.88
N SER A 65 8.70 -6.58 6.90
CA SER A 65 8.17 -7.54 7.88
C SER A 65 6.73 -7.20 8.27
N ILE A 66 5.96 -8.24 8.60
CA ILE A 66 4.61 -8.10 9.19
C ILE A 66 4.66 -8.77 10.56
N SER A 67 4.22 -8.06 11.60
CA SER A 67 4.24 -8.58 12.97
C SER A 67 5.58 -9.23 13.33
N GLU A 68 6.69 -8.54 12.97
CA GLU A 68 8.09 -8.98 13.15
C GLU A 68 8.54 -10.15 12.26
N ASN A 69 7.65 -10.82 11.55
CA ASN A 69 8.01 -11.87 10.60
C ASN A 69 8.53 -11.25 9.31
N HIS A 70 9.76 -11.61 8.92
CA HIS A 70 10.35 -11.16 7.66
C HIS A 70 9.58 -11.74 6.47
N ILE A 71 9.27 -10.88 5.50
CA ILE A 71 8.64 -11.29 4.24
C ILE A 71 9.70 -11.34 3.15
N PRO A 72 9.88 -12.48 2.47
CA PRO A 72 10.76 -12.55 1.33
C PRO A 72 10.22 -11.68 0.19
N ILE A 73 11.08 -10.80 -0.33
CA ILE A 73 10.73 -9.96 -1.48
C ILE A 73 10.80 -10.80 -2.75
N PRO A 74 9.73 -10.84 -3.56
CA PRO A 74 9.75 -11.56 -4.83
C PRO A 74 10.85 -11.04 -5.77
N LYS A 75 11.67 -11.94 -6.31
CA LYS A 75 12.73 -11.60 -7.28
C LYS A 75 12.12 -11.42 -8.68
N THR A 76 11.40 -10.33 -8.87
CA THR A 76 10.77 -9.97 -10.14
C THR A 76 11.14 -8.55 -10.53
N SER A 77 10.89 -8.18 -11.78
CA SER A 77 11.10 -6.80 -12.26
C SER A 77 10.20 -5.78 -11.54
N PHE A 78 9.08 -6.24 -10.98
CA PHE A 78 8.11 -5.41 -10.25
C PHE A 78 7.65 -6.16 -8.99
N PRO A 79 8.47 -6.15 -7.92
CA PRO A 79 8.11 -6.83 -6.69
C PRO A 79 6.83 -6.23 -6.10
N ALA A 80 5.84 -7.08 -5.83
CA ALA A 80 4.59 -6.67 -5.22
C ALA A 80 4.23 -7.63 -4.07
N LEU A 81 3.76 -7.05 -2.97
CA LEU A 81 3.20 -7.77 -1.84
C LEU A 81 1.69 -7.57 -1.85
N ASN A 82 0.96 -8.68 -1.95
CA ASN A 82 -0.49 -8.68 -2.05
C ASN A 82 -1.09 -9.11 -0.71
N PHE A 83 -1.90 -8.24 -0.12
CA PHE A 83 -2.64 -8.51 1.11
C PHE A 83 -4.10 -8.70 0.73
N TRP A 84 -4.51 -9.97 0.58
CA TRP A 84 -5.87 -10.34 0.19
C TRP A 84 -6.80 -10.25 1.41
N GLU A 85 -7.97 -9.62 1.26
CA GLU A 85 -8.90 -9.31 2.35
C GLU A 85 -9.46 -10.55 3.06
N ASP A 86 -9.54 -11.69 2.35
CA ASP A 86 -10.01 -12.97 2.86
C ASP A 86 -8.95 -13.80 3.61
N SER A 87 -7.68 -13.37 3.58
CA SER A 87 -6.56 -14.10 4.17
C SER A 87 -5.61 -13.24 4.99
N ALA A 88 -5.53 -11.95 4.73
CA ALA A 88 -4.78 -11.02 5.58
C ALA A 88 -5.57 -10.68 6.85
N PRO A 89 -4.91 -10.33 7.97
CA PRO A 89 -5.58 -9.76 9.12
C PRO A 89 -6.35 -8.49 8.73
N ARG A 90 -7.48 -8.24 9.39
CA ARG A 90 -8.28 -7.03 9.11
C ARG A 90 -7.49 -5.73 9.36
N GLU A 91 -6.57 -5.78 10.31
CA GLU A 91 -5.68 -4.66 10.65
C GLU A 91 -4.28 -5.22 10.93
N PHE A 92 -3.25 -4.63 10.33
CA PHE A 92 -1.88 -5.11 10.45
C PHE A 92 -0.86 -4.02 10.12
N ASP A 93 0.33 -4.17 10.71
CA ASP A 93 1.48 -3.30 10.46
C ASP A 93 2.47 -3.94 9.49
N VAL A 94 2.88 -3.18 8.49
CA VAL A 94 3.99 -3.51 7.59
C VAL A 94 5.16 -2.63 7.94
N SER A 95 6.23 -3.21 8.47
CA SER A 95 7.48 -2.49 8.76
C SER A 95 8.40 -2.55 7.56
N ILE A 96 8.87 -1.39 7.11
CA ILE A 96 9.90 -1.24 6.09
C ILE A 96 11.13 -0.64 6.77
N LYS A 97 12.30 -1.27 6.60
CA LYS A 97 13.54 -0.85 7.23
C LYS A 97 14.67 -0.71 6.22
N ASN A 98 15.59 0.19 6.53
CA ASN A 98 16.82 0.43 5.76
C ASN A 98 16.54 0.73 4.28
N PHE A 99 15.49 1.51 3.99
CA PHE A 99 15.14 1.89 2.63
C PHE A 99 14.91 3.41 2.53
N THR A 100 15.41 4.02 1.47
CA THR A 100 15.11 5.40 1.10
C THR A 100 14.71 5.42 -0.37
N GLY A 101 13.51 5.91 -0.65
CA GLY A 101 12.97 5.96 -2.00
C GLY A 101 11.44 5.98 -2.00
N GLU A 102 10.87 5.70 -3.16
CA GLU A 102 9.43 5.65 -3.35
C GLU A 102 8.94 4.20 -3.42
N ILE A 103 7.91 3.90 -2.65
CA ILE A 103 7.07 2.71 -2.82
C ILE A 103 5.68 3.14 -3.26
N LYS A 104 4.87 2.22 -3.77
CA LYS A 104 3.53 2.55 -4.24
C LYS A 104 2.51 1.61 -3.64
N ILE A 105 1.33 2.13 -3.33
CA ILE A 105 0.19 1.34 -2.92
C ILE A 105 -0.90 1.43 -3.98
N CYS A 106 -1.60 0.33 -4.22
CA CYS A 106 -2.79 0.28 -5.07
C CYS A 106 -3.74 -0.81 -4.58
N ASN A 107 -4.92 -0.87 -5.17
CA ASN A 107 -5.81 -2.00 -4.99
C ASN A 107 -5.65 -3.04 -6.12
N GLY A 108 -6.05 -4.25 -5.85
CA GLY A 108 -6.17 -5.34 -6.80
C GLY A 108 -7.47 -6.10 -6.60
N ALA A 109 -7.95 -6.74 -7.66
CA ALA A 109 -9.11 -7.62 -7.61
C ALA A 109 -8.78 -8.95 -8.28
N ASP A 110 -9.37 -10.03 -7.78
CA ASP A 110 -9.23 -11.38 -8.34
C ASP A 110 -10.55 -11.90 -8.88
N PRO A 111 -10.88 -11.62 -10.16
CA PRO A 111 -12.13 -12.08 -10.77
C PRO A 111 -12.14 -13.57 -11.12
N ILE A 112 -11.01 -14.26 -11.06
CA ILE A 112 -10.86 -15.67 -11.48
C ILE A 112 -10.44 -16.63 -10.37
N GLY A 113 -10.23 -16.15 -9.13
CA GLY A 113 -9.94 -16.98 -7.96
C GLY A 113 -8.51 -17.52 -7.89
N THR A 114 -7.55 -16.92 -8.58
CA THR A 114 -6.14 -17.36 -8.58
C THR A 114 -5.26 -16.65 -7.58
N LYS A 115 -5.73 -15.53 -7.05
CA LYS A 115 -4.97 -14.60 -6.17
C LYS A 115 -3.64 -14.17 -6.77
N GLN A 116 -3.59 -14.05 -8.09
CA GLN A 116 -2.42 -13.55 -8.81
C GLN A 116 -2.69 -12.12 -9.25
N PHE A 117 -1.85 -11.20 -8.81
CA PHE A 117 -1.89 -9.84 -9.32
C PHE A 117 -1.30 -9.82 -10.73
N CYS A 118 -2.14 -9.60 -11.72
CA CYS A 118 -1.70 -9.41 -13.10
C CYS A 118 -2.41 -8.23 -13.74
N LYS A 119 -1.81 -7.69 -14.80
CA LYS A 119 -2.30 -6.50 -15.49
C LYS A 119 -3.76 -6.62 -15.95
N HIS A 120 -4.15 -7.79 -16.44
CA HIS A 120 -5.51 -8.03 -16.96
C HIS A 120 -6.58 -8.13 -15.87
N LEU A 121 -6.20 -8.51 -14.65
CA LEU A 121 -7.13 -8.64 -13.54
C LEU A 121 -7.40 -7.30 -12.83
N SER A 122 -6.66 -6.26 -13.18
CA SER A 122 -6.73 -4.94 -12.54
C SER A 122 -7.23 -3.84 -13.48
N GLU A 123 -7.90 -4.21 -14.59
CA GLU A 123 -8.30 -3.25 -15.64
C GLU A 123 -9.26 -2.17 -15.14
N GLY A 124 -10.16 -2.52 -14.20
CA GLY A 124 -11.08 -1.58 -13.55
C GLY A 124 -10.52 -0.92 -12.30
N CYS A 125 -9.39 -1.41 -11.75
CA CYS A 125 -8.87 -0.91 -10.49
C CYS A 125 -8.43 0.56 -10.57
N ALA A 126 -8.96 1.36 -9.66
CA ALA A 126 -8.63 2.76 -9.46
C ALA A 126 -9.05 3.17 -8.05
N MET A 127 -8.44 4.22 -7.51
CA MET A 127 -8.65 4.64 -6.14
C MET A 127 -8.98 6.13 -6.07
N ILE A 128 -9.94 6.48 -5.24
CA ILE A 128 -10.12 7.83 -4.70
C ILE A 128 -9.39 7.87 -3.37
N VAL A 129 -8.47 8.82 -3.20
CA VAL A 129 -7.66 8.94 -2.00
C VAL A 129 -8.00 10.21 -1.26
N ARG A 130 -8.19 10.11 0.05
CA ARG A 130 -8.48 11.26 0.93
C ARG A 130 -7.55 11.22 2.14
N GLU A 131 -6.94 12.34 2.46
CA GLU A 131 -6.27 12.50 3.73
C GLU A 131 -7.32 12.71 4.83
N ILE A 132 -7.29 11.85 5.85
CA ILE A 132 -8.23 11.85 6.98
C ILE A 132 -7.57 12.27 8.30
N GLY A 133 -6.28 12.56 8.27
CA GLY A 133 -5.46 13.01 9.39
C GLY A 133 -4.00 13.08 8.97
N GLN A 134 -3.15 13.65 9.80
CA GLN A 134 -1.73 13.76 9.50
C GLN A 134 -1.11 12.37 9.28
N GLY A 135 -0.66 12.10 8.06
CA GLY A 135 -0.11 10.81 7.66
C GLY A 135 -1.12 9.66 7.61
N LYS A 136 -2.43 9.99 7.63
CA LYS A 136 -3.53 9.02 7.55
C LYS A 136 -4.37 9.25 6.31
N TYR A 137 -4.64 8.19 5.59
CA TYR A 137 -5.34 8.22 4.31
C TYR A 137 -6.43 7.17 4.28
N SER A 138 -7.54 7.52 3.63
CA SER A 138 -8.62 6.59 3.27
C SER A 138 -8.62 6.39 1.76
N PHE A 139 -8.71 5.14 1.34
CA PHE A 139 -8.74 4.73 -0.05
C PHE A 139 -10.09 4.10 -0.34
N GLN A 140 -10.81 4.67 -1.29
CA GLN A 140 -12.05 4.12 -1.82
C GLN A 140 -11.75 3.57 -3.21
N CYS A 141 -11.94 2.28 -3.43
CA CYS A 141 -11.42 1.58 -4.59
C CYS A 141 -12.53 1.01 -5.45
N ASN A 142 -12.41 1.22 -6.76
CA ASN A 142 -13.13 0.47 -7.78
C ASN A 142 -12.41 -0.86 -8.03
N ASP A 143 -13.16 -1.91 -8.31
CA ASP A 143 -12.62 -3.25 -8.57
C ASP A 143 -12.32 -3.50 -10.07
N HIS A 144 -12.46 -4.75 -10.51
CA HIS A 144 -12.26 -5.14 -11.90
C HIS A 144 -13.29 -4.53 -12.86
N GLU A 145 -14.51 -4.25 -12.40
CA GLU A 145 -15.58 -3.73 -13.23
C GLU A 145 -15.50 -2.20 -13.35
N PHE A 146 -15.80 -1.66 -14.52
CA PHE A 146 -15.87 -0.22 -14.74
C PHE A 146 -17.30 0.27 -14.51
N ASP A 147 -17.72 0.28 -13.24
CA ASP A 147 -19.03 0.79 -12.84
C ASP A 147 -18.98 2.11 -12.06
N GLY A 148 -17.75 2.59 -11.75
CA GLY A 148 -17.53 3.80 -10.97
C GLY A 148 -17.86 3.63 -9.49
N ASN A 149 -18.09 2.42 -9.04
CA ASN A 149 -18.44 2.11 -7.66
C ASN A 149 -17.19 1.96 -6.81
N CYS A 150 -16.73 3.07 -6.20
CA CYS A 150 -15.50 3.11 -5.41
C CYS A 150 -15.71 2.71 -3.95
N ASP A 151 -16.69 1.87 -3.64
CA ASP A 151 -16.86 1.23 -2.34
C ASP A 151 -16.66 -0.29 -2.38
N ASN A 152 -16.17 -0.81 -3.51
CA ASN A 152 -15.85 -2.22 -3.68
C ASN A 152 -14.81 -2.71 -2.67
N LEU A 153 -13.80 -1.87 -2.39
CA LEU A 153 -12.85 -2.00 -1.29
C LEU A 153 -12.61 -0.63 -0.67
N VAL A 154 -12.78 -0.53 0.64
CA VAL A 154 -12.34 0.64 1.41
C VAL A 154 -11.28 0.21 2.41
N PHE A 155 -10.13 0.86 2.38
CA PHE A 155 -9.07 0.63 3.36
C PHE A 155 -8.45 1.94 3.85
N GLU A 156 -7.82 1.88 5.00
CA GLU A 156 -7.08 2.99 5.60
C GLU A 156 -5.60 2.65 5.69
N LEU A 157 -4.78 3.70 5.58
CA LEU A 157 -3.33 3.66 5.76
C LEU A 157 -2.92 4.75 6.74
N GLU A 158 -2.15 4.38 7.76
CA GLU A 158 -1.40 5.33 8.59
C GLU A 158 0.11 5.12 8.38
N ILE A 159 0.82 6.20 8.06
CA ILE A 159 2.28 6.19 7.86
C ILE A 159 2.94 6.72 9.13
N ARG A 160 3.72 5.89 9.80
CA ARG A 160 4.46 6.25 11.02
C ARG A 160 5.97 6.13 10.78
N LYS A 161 6.72 7.17 11.08
CA LYS A 161 8.19 7.08 11.14
C LYS A 161 8.56 6.33 12.41
N LYS A 162 9.44 5.35 12.29
CA LYS A 162 10.02 4.71 13.47
C LYS A 162 11.08 5.68 14.02
N THR A 163 10.77 6.34 15.14
CA THR A 163 11.78 7.11 15.88
C THR A 163 12.86 6.14 16.32
N LYS A 164 14.12 6.40 15.92
CA LYS A 164 15.25 5.71 16.55
C LYS A 164 15.15 6.04 18.04
N ASP A 165 14.90 5.03 18.87
CA ASP A 165 15.09 5.17 20.30
C ASP A 165 16.47 5.76 20.49
N LYS A 166 16.55 7.03 20.93
CA LYS A 166 17.78 7.59 21.44
C LYS A 166 18.10 6.71 22.64
N GLY A 167 19.02 5.76 22.44
CA GLY A 167 19.44 4.87 23.50
C GLY A 167 19.62 5.70 24.76
N MET A 168 18.93 5.35 25.83
CA MET A 168 19.24 5.85 27.15
C MET A 168 20.72 5.61 27.34
N VAL A 169 21.52 6.68 27.26
CA VAL A 169 22.87 6.66 27.79
C VAL A 169 22.70 6.42 29.28
N CYS A 170 22.83 5.17 29.68
CA CYS A 170 23.02 4.85 31.10
C CYS A 170 24.27 5.58 31.55
N VAL A 171 24.08 6.77 32.08
CA VAL A 171 25.15 7.46 32.82
C VAL A 171 25.38 6.63 34.08
N ASN A 172 26.50 5.96 34.09
CA ASN A 172 26.93 5.16 35.22
C ASN A 172 27.22 6.10 36.42
N PRO A 173 26.45 6.09 37.52
CA PRO A 173 26.59 7.09 38.58
C PRO A 173 27.79 6.84 39.51
N ASN A 174 28.76 6.00 39.12
CA ASN A 174 29.87 5.55 39.99
C ASN A 174 31.29 5.95 39.51
N GLU A 175 31.49 7.07 38.81
CA GLU A 175 32.79 7.68 38.79
C GLU A 175 32.91 8.71 39.91
N LYS A 176 33.09 8.23 41.16
CA LYS A 176 33.62 9.03 42.25
C LYS A 176 35.17 9.02 42.15
N HIS A 177 35.69 10.20 41.96
CA HIS A 177 37.03 10.67 42.21
C HIS A 177 37.97 9.74 43.03
N ARG A 178 39.14 9.51 42.43
CA ARG A 178 40.42 9.43 43.11
C ARG A 178 41.43 10.37 42.46
#